data_efc31de5952716b1b194ace6dd00419c
#
_entry.id   efc31de5952716b1b194ace6dd00419c
#
_cell.length_a   1.000
_cell.length_b   1.000
_cell.length_c   1.000
_cell.angle_alpha   90.00
_cell.angle_beta   90.00
_cell.angle_gamma   90.00
#
_symmetry.space_group_name_H-M   'P 1'
#
loop_
_entity.id
_entity.type
_entity.pdbx_description
1 polymer ?
#
loop_
_entity_poly.entity_id
_entity_poly.type
_entity_poly.pdbx_seq_one_letter_code
_entity_poly.pdbx_strand_id
1 'polypeptide(L)'
;MVSSNTAGSGGNTASPHVGGRGGRSADPVWPGMLPPGRAPHVLPPTRPHRRERRPRRRPWLVGSAAFFGTLAAVALVLVYTAEASNTRQSTATITDPVLGGGPNCEPTRTDQLVRGNGTGSTKSGPEVILAFQYAYYVTRSGSDARALTAPDAAVSSVALIDAGITSIPLGTQHCVMITPMLDGRFDAVITEFRTDATVRTYRQFVTVAPHEGITVITKITAPS
;
A
#
# COMPACT_ATOMS: atom_id res chain seq x y z
N MET A 1 73.69 0.70 -9.05
CA MET A 1 73.94 1.88 -9.87
C MET A 1 72.64 2.69 -9.84
N VAL A 2 72.66 3.65 -9.04
CA VAL A 2 72.67 5.10 -9.36
C VAL A 2 71.26 5.54 -9.74
N SER A 3 70.62 6.20 -8.82
CA SER A 3 70.42 7.66 -8.56
C SER A 3 69.31 8.24 -9.43
N SER A 4 68.45 9.13 -9.08
CA SER A 4 68.31 10.18 -8.06
C SER A 4 66.99 10.89 -8.27
N ASN A 5 66.34 11.33 -7.21
CA ASN A 5 65.81 12.65 -6.94
C ASN A 5 64.98 13.40 -8.01
N THR A 6 63.82 13.92 -7.66
CA THR A 6 63.71 15.34 -7.35
C THR A 6 62.37 15.68 -6.69
N ALA A 7 62.44 16.47 -5.63
CA ALA A 7 61.36 17.10 -4.88
C ALA A 7 60.83 18.36 -5.61
N GLY A 8 59.56 18.70 -5.33
CA GLY A 8 58.96 20.01 -5.64
C GLY A 8 57.57 20.02 -4.97
N SER A 9 57.45 20.54 -3.84
CA SER A 9 57.21 21.91 -3.35
C SER A 9 55.86 22.51 -3.79
N GLY A 10 55.00 22.66 -2.84
CA GLY A 10 54.26 23.89 -2.54
C GLY A 10 52.94 24.14 -3.26
N GLY A 11 51.89 24.23 -2.49
CA GLY A 11 50.66 24.85 -2.95
C GLY A 11 49.49 24.66 -1.96
N ASN A 12 49.57 25.36 -0.83
CA ASN A 12 48.40 25.66 0.00
C ASN A 12 47.41 26.48 -0.82
N THR A 13 46.21 25.99 -1.01
CA THR A 13 45.07 26.87 -1.30
C THR A 13 43.87 26.41 -0.49
N ALA A 14 43.31 27.38 0.20
CA ALA A 14 42.23 27.32 1.17
C ALA A 14 40.96 26.64 0.65
N SER A 15 40.36 25.86 1.52
CA SER A 15 38.97 25.36 1.39
C SER A 15 37.98 26.50 1.54
N PRO A 16 36.96 26.60 0.69
CA PRO A 16 35.74 27.26 1.06
C PRO A 16 34.78 26.23 1.72
N HIS A 17 34.41 26.50 2.95
CA HIS A 17 33.26 25.91 3.60
C HIS A 17 31.99 26.16 2.74
N VAL A 18 31.53 25.17 2.06
CA VAL A 18 30.18 25.17 1.50
C VAL A 18 29.30 24.38 2.46
N GLY A 19 28.36 25.10 3.08
CA GLY A 19 27.36 24.57 3.98
C GLY A 19 26.57 23.43 3.35
N GLY A 20 26.60 22.26 4.01
CA GLY A 20 25.81 21.11 3.66
C GLY A 20 24.32 21.42 3.84
N ARG A 21 23.64 21.72 2.73
CA ARG A 21 22.19 21.51 2.66
C ARG A 21 21.98 20.01 2.71
N GLY A 22 21.35 19.54 3.79
CA GLY A 22 20.89 18.17 3.91
C GLY A 22 20.05 17.77 2.70
N GLY A 23 20.69 17.06 1.78
CA GLY A 23 20.00 16.40 0.68
C GLY A 23 19.12 15.34 1.30
N ARG A 24 17.80 15.53 1.18
CA ARG A 24 16.86 14.42 1.36
C ARG A 24 17.27 13.35 0.38
N SER A 25 17.71 12.20 0.88
CA SER A 25 17.94 11.01 0.07
C SER A 25 16.67 10.76 -0.74
N ALA A 26 16.76 10.89 -2.05
CA ALA A 26 15.67 10.48 -2.91
C ALA A 26 15.53 8.97 -2.77
N ASP A 27 14.37 8.50 -2.33
CA ASP A 27 14.05 7.08 -2.29
C ASP A 27 14.28 6.49 -3.70
N PRO A 28 14.88 5.29 -3.82
CA PRO A 28 15.08 4.66 -5.12
C PRO A 28 13.72 4.45 -5.80
N VAL A 29 13.55 5.13 -6.93
CA VAL A 29 12.30 5.05 -7.71
C VAL A 29 12.34 3.82 -8.59
N TRP A 30 11.46 2.87 -8.32
CA TRP A 30 11.23 1.72 -9.18
C TRP A 30 10.56 2.15 -10.50
N PRO A 31 10.87 1.53 -11.63
CA PRO A 31 10.05 1.67 -12.83
C PRO A 31 8.62 1.25 -12.51
N GLY A 32 7.70 2.20 -12.55
CA GLY A 32 6.30 1.99 -12.18
C GLY A 32 5.86 2.53 -10.82
N MET A 33 6.75 3.11 -10.04
CA MET A 33 6.37 3.84 -8.84
C MET A 33 5.90 5.24 -9.20
N LEU A 34 4.65 5.56 -8.83
CA LEU A 34 4.22 6.95 -8.81
C LEU A 34 4.96 7.67 -7.67
N PRO A 35 5.48 8.88 -7.87
CA PRO A 35 6.00 9.66 -6.77
C PRO A 35 4.92 9.84 -5.70
N PRO A 36 5.29 9.88 -4.40
CA PRO A 36 4.31 10.05 -3.34
C PRO A 36 3.46 11.29 -3.63
N GLY A 37 2.15 11.07 -3.79
CA GLY A 37 1.20 12.14 -4.01
C GLY A 37 1.30 13.12 -2.84
N ARG A 38 1.44 14.42 -3.16
CA ARG A 38 1.40 15.48 -2.16
C ARG A 38 0.04 15.37 -1.47
N ALA A 39 0.05 15.13 -0.16
CA ALA A 39 -1.17 15.06 0.64
C ALA A 39 -2.04 16.31 0.36
N PRO A 40 -3.35 16.14 0.14
CA PRO A 40 -4.23 17.28 -0.03
C PRO A 40 -4.17 18.13 1.24
N HIS A 41 -3.89 19.44 1.08
CA HIS A 41 -4.00 20.41 2.16
C HIS A 41 -5.45 20.42 2.65
N VAL A 42 -5.68 19.80 3.79
CA VAL A 42 -6.95 19.93 4.51
C VAL A 42 -6.99 21.35 5.06
N LEU A 43 -7.82 22.20 4.45
CA LEU A 43 -8.16 23.51 5.00
C LEU A 43 -8.88 23.29 6.32
N PRO A 44 -8.54 24.03 7.39
CA PRO A 44 -9.24 23.92 8.66
C PRO A 44 -10.70 24.33 8.49
N PRO A 45 -11.64 23.62 9.12
CA PRO A 45 -13.05 23.96 9.03
C PRO A 45 -13.30 25.33 9.66
N THR A 46 -13.87 26.25 8.88
CA THR A 46 -14.40 27.53 9.36
C THR A 46 -15.55 27.25 10.33
N ARG A 47 -15.37 27.65 11.58
CA ARG A 47 -16.40 27.57 12.61
C ARG A 47 -17.60 28.46 12.21
N PRO A 48 -18.83 27.95 12.17
CA PRO A 48 -19.99 28.80 12.03
C PRO A 48 -20.24 29.55 13.35
N HIS A 49 -20.41 30.86 13.21
CA HIS A 49 -20.81 31.73 14.31
C HIS A 49 -22.16 31.29 14.94
N ARG A 50 -22.09 30.89 16.18
CA ARG A 50 -23.23 30.52 17.00
C ARG A 50 -24.03 31.80 17.34
N ARG A 51 -25.15 32.02 16.65
CA ARG A 51 -26.16 33.01 17.07
C ARG A 51 -26.88 32.48 18.31
N GLU A 52 -26.59 33.08 19.45
CA GLU A 52 -27.41 32.92 20.66
C GLU A 52 -28.82 33.39 20.40
N ARG A 53 -29.80 32.51 20.49
CA ARG A 53 -31.20 32.85 20.63
C ARG A 53 -31.63 32.53 22.06
N ARG A 54 -32.01 33.60 22.81
CA ARG A 54 -32.57 33.62 24.16
C ARG A 54 -33.77 32.66 24.28
N PRO A 55 -33.92 31.97 25.42
CA PRO A 55 -35.06 31.10 25.67
C PRO A 55 -36.29 31.94 26.07
N ARG A 56 -37.35 31.81 25.33
CA ARG A 56 -38.68 32.30 25.71
C ARG A 56 -39.38 31.20 26.51
N ARG A 57 -39.51 31.40 27.83
CA ARG A 57 -40.30 30.57 28.74
C ARG A 57 -41.78 30.71 28.41
N ARG A 58 -42.52 29.61 28.33
CA ARG A 58 -43.95 29.48 28.70
C ARG A 58 -44.37 28.02 28.84
N PRO A 59 -45.46 27.78 29.58
CA PRO A 59 -45.47 26.73 30.57
C PRO A 59 -46.42 25.56 30.24
N TRP A 60 -46.05 24.43 30.76
CA TRP A 60 -46.78 23.41 31.46
C TRP A 60 -48.19 22.97 31.01
N LEU A 61 -48.26 21.71 30.90
CA LEU A 61 -49.31 20.74 31.25
C LEU A 61 -49.88 19.96 30.05
N VAL A 62 -49.96 18.64 30.33
CA VAL A 62 -50.73 17.56 29.70
C VAL A 62 -49.97 16.69 28.69
N GLY A 63 -49.66 15.43 29.09
CA GLY A 63 -49.29 14.38 28.18
C GLY A 63 -48.34 13.31 28.69
N SER A 64 -48.51 12.82 29.93
CA SER A 64 -47.66 11.76 30.49
C SER A 64 -48.05 10.31 30.11
N ALA A 65 -48.74 10.09 28.99
CA ALA A 65 -49.12 8.74 28.57
C ALA A 65 -48.49 8.26 27.27
N ALA A 66 -47.79 9.14 26.53
CA ALA A 66 -47.18 8.75 25.22
C ALA A 66 -45.69 8.37 25.31
N PHE A 67 -45.06 8.50 26.48
CA PHE A 67 -43.59 8.34 26.59
C PHE A 67 -43.13 6.88 26.76
N PHE A 68 -44.00 5.96 27.14
CA PHE A 68 -43.58 4.55 27.33
C PHE A 68 -43.63 3.71 26.06
N GLY A 69 -44.41 4.09 25.04
CA GLY A 69 -44.49 3.35 23.78
C GLY A 69 -43.30 3.60 22.87
N THR A 70 -42.71 4.79 22.85
CA THR A 70 -41.60 5.14 21.97
C THR A 70 -40.25 4.60 22.45
N LEU A 71 -40.05 4.47 23.77
CA LEU A 71 -38.85 3.87 24.35
C LEU A 71 -38.76 2.36 24.05
N ALA A 72 -39.86 1.63 24.05
CA ALA A 72 -39.90 0.21 23.71
C ALA A 72 -39.60 -0.02 22.22
N ALA A 73 -40.12 0.83 21.32
CA ALA A 73 -39.84 0.73 19.89
C ALA A 73 -38.39 1.04 19.54
N VAL A 74 -37.78 2.06 20.17
CA VAL A 74 -36.37 2.42 19.98
C VAL A 74 -35.45 1.32 20.51
N ALA A 75 -35.75 0.74 21.66
CA ALA A 75 -34.97 -0.39 22.21
C ALA A 75 -35.03 -1.62 21.29
N LEU A 76 -36.21 -1.91 20.71
CA LEU A 76 -36.39 -3.04 19.80
C LEU A 76 -35.63 -2.84 18.47
N VAL A 77 -35.60 -1.61 17.95
CA VAL A 77 -34.81 -1.28 16.74
C VAL A 77 -33.31 -1.35 17.03
N LEU A 78 -32.86 -0.89 18.19
CA LEU A 78 -31.45 -0.97 18.59
C LEU A 78 -30.99 -2.41 18.82
N VAL A 79 -31.83 -3.28 19.38
CA VAL A 79 -31.52 -4.71 19.50
C VAL A 79 -31.48 -5.38 18.14
N TYR A 80 -32.45 -5.09 17.26
CA TYR A 80 -32.46 -5.64 15.89
C TYR A 80 -31.27 -5.18 15.06
N THR A 81 -30.84 -3.93 15.19
CA THR A 81 -29.65 -3.43 14.49
C THR A 81 -28.34 -3.96 15.09
N ALA A 82 -28.29 -4.21 16.40
CA ALA A 82 -27.14 -4.82 17.05
C ALA A 82 -26.97 -6.29 16.66
N GLU A 83 -28.05 -7.06 16.54
CA GLU A 83 -27.99 -8.45 16.07
C GLU A 83 -27.65 -8.53 14.58
N ALA A 84 -28.16 -7.63 13.73
CA ALA A 84 -27.81 -7.56 12.33
C ALA A 84 -26.33 -7.16 12.10
N SER A 85 -25.72 -6.42 13.03
CA SER A 85 -24.30 -6.09 13.02
C SER A 85 -23.43 -7.23 13.53
N ASN A 86 -23.93 -8.05 14.46
CA ASN A 86 -23.19 -9.16 15.05
C ASN A 86 -23.16 -10.40 14.16
N THR A 87 -24.13 -10.54 13.23
CA THR A 87 -24.14 -11.66 12.27
C THR A 87 -23.13 -11.46 11.13
N ARG A 88 -22.47 -10.31 11.04
CA ARG A 88 -21.36 -10.08 10.10
C ARG A 88 -19.98 -10.41 10.66
N GLN A 89 -19.88 -10.85 11.89
CA GLN A 89 -18.61 -11.06 12.58
C GLN A 89 -18.47 -12.46 13.17
N SER A 90 -18.64 -13.50 12.40
CA SER A 90 -18.06 -14.82 12.73
C SER A 90 -18.24 -15.79 11.57
N THR A 91 -17.86 -15.38 10.36
CA THR A 91 -17.33 -16.38 9.45
C THR A 91 -15.86 -16.50 9.85
N ALA A 92 -15.48 -17.63 10.46
CA ALA A 92 -14.08 -18.04 10.48
C ALA A 92 -13.67 -18.10 9.01
N THR A 93 -13.12 -17.01 8.51
CA THR A 93 -12.62 -16.90 7.16
C THR A 93 -11.48 -17.91 7.13
N ILE A 94 -11.69 -19.05 6.48
CA ILE A 94 -10.58 -19.88 6.04
C ILE A 94 -9.79 -18.93 5.14
N THR A 95 -8.78 -18.31 5.69
CA THR A 95 -7.94 -17.36 4.97
C THR A 95 -7.20 -18.20 3.93
N ASP A 96 -7.58 -18.04 2.66
CA ASP A 96 -6.85 -18.67 1.56
C ASP A 96 -5.40 -18.13 1.61
N PRO A 97 -4.40 -18.97 1.92
CA PRO A 97 -3.02 -18.51 2.07
C PRO A 97 -2.48 -17.87 0.78
N VAL A 98 -3.04 -18.23 -0.37
CA VAL A 98 -2.67 -17.66 -1.67
C VAL A 98 -3.09 -16.19 -1.75
N LEU A 99 -4.29 -15.86 -1.25
CA LEU A 99 -4.78 -14.47 -1.20
C LEU A 99 -4.27 -13.73 0.03
N GLY A 100 -4.07 -14.43 1.14
CA GLY A 100 -3.75 -13.80 2.41
C GLY A 100 -4.93 -13.03 2.99
N GLY A 101 -4.66 -11.88 3.59
CA GLY A 101 -5.68 -10.99 4.15
C GLY A 101 -5.22 -10.28 5.42
N GLY A 102 -6.08 -9.41 5.94
CA GLY A 102 -5.80 -8.66 7.15
C GLY A 102 -6.60 -7.35 7.24
N PRO A 103 -6.42 -6.57 8.31
CA PRO A 103 -7.22 -5.37 8.58
C PRO A 103 -7.25 -4.35 7.44
N ASN A 104 -6.15 -4.24 6.69
CA ASN A 104 -6.00 -3.28 5.59
C ASN A 104 -6.04 -3.95 4.20
N CYS A 105 -6.30 -5.27 4.14
CA CYS A 105 -6.27 -6.05 2.91
C CYS A 105 -7.32 -7.16 2.96
N GLU A 106 -8.58 -6.80 2.72
CA GLU A 106 -9.65 -7.77 2.63
C GLU A 106 -9.48 -8.61 1.37
N PRO A 107 -9.32 -9.94 1.47
CA PRO A 107 -9.07 -10.80 0.33
C PRO A 107 -10.31 -10.83 -0.58
N THR A 108 -10.07 -10.68 -1.88
CA THR A 108 -11.13 -10.68 -2.88
C THR A 108 -10.67 -11.45 -4.10
N ARG A 109 -11.53 -12.31 -4.66
CA ARG A 109 -11.26 -13.02 -5.91
C ARG A 109 -12.52 -13.03 -6.76
N THR A 110 -12.48 -12.32 -7.87
CA THR A 110 -13.48 -12.34 -8.95
C THR A 110 -12.76 -12.37 -10.30
N ASP A 111 -13.48 -12.53 -11.38
CA ASP A 111 -12.91 -12.48 -12.73
C ASP A 111 -12.33 -11.08 -13.08
N GLN A 112 -12.81 -10.04 -12.41
CA GLN A 112 -12.42 -8.66 -12.67
C GLN A 112 -11.43 -8.08 -11.65
N LEU A 113 -11.27 -8.74 -10.50
CA LEU A 113 -10.47 -8.22 -9.41
C LEU A 113 -9.92 -9.34 -8.53
N VAL A 114 -8.61 -9.34 -8.32
CA VAL A 114 -7.97 -10.11 -7.26
C VAL A 114 -7.31 -9.13 -6.30
N ARG A 115 -7.59 -9.27 -5.00
CA ARG A 115 -6.97 -8.47 -3.95
C ARG A 115 -6.44 -9.36 -2.84
N GLY A 116 -5.23 -9.06 -2.37
CA GLY A 116 -4.61 -9.82 -1.31
C GLY A 116 -3.18 -9.40 -1.02
N ASN A 117 -2.56 -10.11 -0.08
CA ASN A 117 -1.16 -9.98 0.32
C ASN A 117 -0.54 -11.34 0.68
N GLY A 118 -1.15 -12.43 0.21
CA GLY A 118 -0.74 -13.79 0.51
C GLY A 118 0.42 -14.28 -0.34
N THR A 119 0.71 -15.57 -0.19
CA THR A 119 1.87 -16.22 -0.83
C THR A 119 1.81 -16.24 -2.35
N GLY A 120 0.62 -16.04 -2.94
CA GLY A 120 0.42 -16.24 -4.36
C GLY A 120 0.73 -17.68 -4.82
N SER A 121 0.85 -17.86 -6.12
CA SER A 121 1.29 -19.11 -6.76
C SER A 121 1.70 -18.84 -8.21
N THR A 122 2.16 -19.86 -8.94
CA THR A 122 2.46 -19.76 -10.37
C THR A 122 1.34 -20.31 -11.27
N LYS A 123 0.12 -20.49 -10.75
CA LYS A 123 -1.01 -21.09 -11.48
C LYS A 123 -1.72 -20.10 -12.41
N SER A 124 -1.69 -18.82 -12.11
CA SER A 124 -2.37 -17.78 -12.88
C SER A 124 -1.64 -16.44 -12.83
N GLY A 125 -2.01 -15.53 -13.75
CA GLY A 125 -1.42 -14.19 -13.79
C GLY A 125 -1.58 -13.40 -12.47
N PRO A 126 -2.78 -13.28 -11.91
CA PRO A 126 -2.93 -12.60 -10.63
C PRO A 126 -2.14 -13.27 -9.49
N GLU A 127 -2.06 -14.60 -9.48
CA GLU A 127 -1.36 -15.31 -8.41
C GLU A 127 0.16 -15.16 -8.49
N VAL A 128 0.76 -15.16 -9.69
CA VAL A 128 2.21 -14.92 -9.80
C VAL A 128 2.58 -13.48 -9.46
N ILE A 129 1.67 -12.52 -9.69
CA ILE A 129 1.85 -11.13 -9.24
C ILE A 129 1.80 -11.06 -7.72
N LEU A 130 0.86 -11.74 -7.06
CA LEU A 130 0.84 -11.84 -5.60
C LEU A 130 2.12 -12.48 -5.06
N ALA A 131 2.58 -13.58 -5.67
CA ALA A 131 3.81 -14.25 -5.26
C ALA A 131 5.04 -13.34 -5.36
N PHE A 132 5.14 -12.56 -6.44
CA PHE A 132 6.21 -11.57 -6.61
C PHE A 132 6.18 -10.51 -5.49
N GLN A 133 5.00 -9.98 -5.17
CA GLN A 133 4.85 -8.98 -4.12
C GLN A 133 5.11 -9.60 -2.72
N TYR A 134 4.71 -10.85 -2.51
CA TYR A 134 5.05 -11.59 -1.28
C TYR A 134 6.56 -11.75 -1.11
N ALA A 135 7.27 -12.13 -2.17
CA ALA A 135 8.73 -12.19 -2.16
C ALA A 135 9.36 -10.84 -1.85
N TYR A 136 8.78 -9.75 -2.36
CA TYR A 136 9.27 -8.40 -2.18
C TYR A 136 9.03 -7.85 -0.75
N TYR A 137 7.81 -8.00 -0.21
CA TYR A 137 7.41 -7.38 1.05
C TYR A 137 7.58 -8.28 2.27
N VAL A 138 7.39 -9.61 2.11
CA VAL A 138 7.34 -10.55 3.23
C VAL A 138 8.63 -11.32 3.35
N THR A 139 9.06 -12.10 2.32
CA THR A 139 10.34 -12.80 2.37
C THR A 139 11.52 -11.85 2.20
N ARG A 140 11.28 -10.68 1.60
CA ARG A 140 12.27 -9.62 1.38
C ARG A 140 13.50 -10.13 0.63
N SER A 141 13.27 -10.89 -0.43
CA SER A 141 14.29 -11.55 -1.23
C SER A 141 14.14 -11.18 -2.70
N GLY A 142 15.11 -10.46 -3.23
CA GLY A 142 15.15 -10.13 -4.65
C GLY A 142 15.38 -11.35 -5.52
N SER A 143 16.09 -12.37 -5.03
CA SER A 143 16.28 -13.63 -5.75
C SER A 143 14.95 -14.39 -5.88
N ASP A 144 14.15 -14.49 -4.80
CA ASP A 144 12.85 -15.17 -4.84
C ASP A 144 11.88 -14.44 -5.76
N ALA A 145 11.86 -13.10 -5.70
CA ALA A 145 11.06 -12.29 -6.61
C ALA A 145 11.48 -12.52 -8.08
N ARG A 146 12.78 -12.54 -8.35
CA ARG A 146 13.31 -12.75 -9.71
C ARG A 146 13.05 -14.17 -10.24
N ALA A 147 13.00 -15.19 -9.38
CA ALA A 147 12.66 -16.55 -9.74
C ALA A 147 11.22 -16.71 -10.30
N LEU A 148 10.33 -15.76 -10.02
CA LEU A 148 8.95 -15.72 -10.54
C LEU A 148 8.84 -15.04 -11.91
N THR A 149 9.96 -14.70 -12.54
CA THR A 149 10.00 -14.02 -13.84
C THR A 149 10.68 -14.88 -14.89
N ALA A 150 10.36 -14.63 -16.16
CA ALA A 150 11.07 -15.27 -17.26
C ALA A 150 12.57 -14.90 -17.24
N PRO A 151 13.47 -15.75 -17.76
CA PRO A 151 14.91 -15.46 -17.79
C PRO A 151 15.25 -14.14 -18.48
N ASP A 152 14.55 -13.83 -19.57
CA ASP A 152 14.68 -12.63 -20.40
C ASP A 152 13.68 -11.53 -20.05
N ALA A 153 12.98 -11.64 -18.92
CA ALA A 153 11.95 -10.69 -18.51
C ALA A 153 12.50 -9.26 -18.41
N ALA A 154 11.70 -8.31 -18.93
CA ALA A 154 11.93 -6.88 -18.72
C ALA A 154 11.51 -6.45 -17.30
N VAL A 155 12.26 -6.97 -16.33
CA VAL A 155 12.11 -6.75 -14.88
C VAL A 155 13.49 -6.40 -14.33
N SER A 156 13.53 -5.58 -13.27
CA SER A 156 14.77 -5.17 -12.59
C SER A 156 15.64 -6.37 -12.18
N SER A 157 16.95 -6.16 -12.16
CA SER A 157 17.90 -7.17 -11.66
C SER A 157 17.69 -7.46 -10.17
N VAL A 158 18.16 -8.60 -9.69
CA VAL A 158 18.12 -8.96 -8.27
C VAL A 158 18.66 -7.85 -7.40
N ALA A 159 19.82 -7.28 -7.74
CA ALA A 159 20.42 -6.20 -6.95
C ALA A 159 19.55 -4.95 -6.85
N LEU A 160 18.84 -4.58 -7.93
CA LEU A 160 17.89 -3.45 -7.91
C LEU A 160 16.63 -3.79 -7.12
N ILE A 161 16.17 -5.04 -7.18
CA ILE A 161 15.05 -5.51 -6.36
C ILE A 161 15.42 -5.42 -4.88
N ASP A 162 16.59 -5.93 -4.49
CA ASP A 162 17.07 -5.89 -3.11
C ASP A 162 17.28 -4.46 -2.61
N ALA A 163 17.79 -3.57 -3.45
CA ALA A 163 17.89 -2.14 -3.11
C ALA A 163 16.51 -1.52 -2.83
N GLY A 164 15.51 -1.86 -3.67
CA GLY A 164 14.12 -1.46 -3.43
C GLY A 164 13.57 -2.01 -2.10
N ILE A 165 13.74 -3.30 -1.86
CA ILE A 165 13.33 -3.98 -0.62
C ILE A 165 13.95 -3.31 0.60
N THR A 166 15.24 -2.98 0.54
CA THR A 166 15.97 -2.34 1.64
C THR A 166 15.43 -0.95 1.97
N SER A 167 14.90 -0.24 0.98
CA SER A 167 14.30 1.09 1.17
C SER A 167 12.97 1.08 1.92
N ILE A 168 12.35 -0.08 2.05
CA ILE A 168 11.07 -0.25 2.75
C ILE A 168 11.32 -0.50 4.24
N PRO A 169 10.75 0.31 5.15
CA PRO A 169 10.86 0.08 6.59
C PRO A 169 10.40 -1.32 6.99
N LEU A 170 11.09 -1.95 7.93
CA LEU A 170 10.66 -3.22 8.50
C LEU A 170 9.28 -3.06 9.15
N GLY A 171 8.44 -4.10 9.04
CA GLY A 171 7.08 -4.07 9.57
C GLY A 171 6.06 -3.36 8.67
N THR A 172 6.46 -2.86 7.49
CA THR A 172 5.54 -2.35 6.49
C THR A 172 4.60 -3.48 6.04
N GLN A 173 3.30 -3.25 6.15
CA GLN A 173 2.27 -4.12 5.58
C GLN A 173 1.96 -3.67 4.16
N HIS A 174 1.46 -4.58 3.32
CA HIS A 174 1.08 -4.26 1.96
C HIS A 174 -0.27 -4.89 1.59
N CYS A 175 -0.91 -4.33 0.59
CA CYS A 175 -2.06 -4.90 -0.08
C CYS A 175 -1.94 -4.69 -1.58
N VAL A 176 -2.19 -5.74 -2.35
CA VAL A 176 -2.13 -5.70 -3.81
C VAL A 176 -3.53 -5.84 -4.37
N MET A 177 -3.90 -4.94 -5.26
CA MET A 177 -5.13 -5.01 -6.05
C MET A 177 -4.75 -5.21 -7.51
N ILE A 178 -5.26 -6.27 -8.13
CA ILE A 178 -4.89 -6.70 -9.47
C ILE A 178 -6.14 -6.76 -10.34
N THR A 179 -6.16 -6.02 -11.41
CA THR A 179 -7.26 -5.95 -12.38
C THR A 179 -6.77 -6.38 -13.76
N PRO A 180 -7.42 -7.34 -14.43
CA PRO A 180 -7.08 -7.70 -15.80
C PRO A 180 -7.38 -6.54 -16.76
N MET A 181 -6.53 -6.36 -17.76
CA MET A 181 -6.69 -5.36 -18.81
C MET A 181 -7.08 -6.02 -20.13
N LEU A 182 -7.74 -5.26 -21.03
CA LEU A 182 -8.19 -5.77 -22.33
C LEU A 182 -7.06 -6.23 -23.24
N ASP A 183 -5.84 -5.73 -23.02
CA ASP A 183 -4.64 -6.06 -23.79
C ASP A 183 -3.84 -7.26 -23.22
N GLY A 184 -4.45 -8.00 -22.27
CA GLY A 184 -3.84 -9.18 -21.64
C GLY A 184 -2.81 -8.86 -20.56
N ARG A 185 -2.58 -7.59 -20.24
CA ARG A 185 -1.80 -7.17 -19.09
C ARG A 185 -2.64 -7.13 -17.81
N PHE A 186 -1.98 -6.94 -16.70
CA PHE A 186 -2.62 -6.69 -15.42
C PHE A 186 -2.23 -5.32 -14.88
N ASP A 187 -3.22 -4.60 -14.37
CA ASP A 187 -3.02 -3.40 -13.59
C ASP A 187 -2.88 -3.80 -12.12
N ALA A 188 -1.69 -3.65 -11.57
CA ALA A 188 -1.39 -3.97 -10.19
C ALA A 188 -1.18 -2.68 -9.39
N VAL A 189 -2.05 -2.46 -8.39
CA VAL A 189 -1.95 -1.34 -7.45
C VAL A 189 -1.51 -1.90 -6.11
N ILE A 190 -0.36 -1.48 -5.65
CA ILE A 190 0.25 -1.89 -4.39
C ILE A 190 0.12 -0.75 -3.39
N THR A 191 -0.51 -1.01 -2.25
CA THR A 191 -0.60 -0.03 -1.15
C THR A 191 0.27 -0.50 0.01
N GLU A 192 1.19 0.34 0.45
CA GLU A 192 2.02 0.16 1.63
C GLU A 192 1.42 0.88 2.82
N PHE A 193 1.37 0.20 3.95
CA PHE A 193 1.01 0.74 5.26
C PHE A 193 2.25 0.67 6.15
N ARG A 194 2.93 1.79 6.31
CA ARG A 194 4.20 1.87 7.02
C ARG A 194 4.00 2.05 8.52
N THR A 195 5.01 1.69 9.30
CA THR A 195 4.98 1.76 10.77
C THR A 195 4.92 3.19 11.32
N ASP A 196 5.31 4.18 10.53
CA ASP A 196 5.18 5.61 10.81
C ASP A 196 3.78 6.18 10.47
N ALA A 197 2.80 5.31 10.25
CA ALA A 197 1.43 5.63 9.82
C ALA A 197 1.33 6.30 8.43
N THR A 198 2.41 6.34 7.65
CA THR A 198 2.33 6.79 6.25
C THR A 198 1.78 5.69 5.35
N VAL A 199 0.97 6.10 4.36
CA VAL A 199 0.45 5.21 3.33
C VAL A 199 1.05 5.62 1.99
N ARG A 200 1.58 4.66 1.25
CA ARG A 200 2.09 4.88 -0.11
C ARG A 200 1.40 3.95 -1.09
N THR A 201 1.13 4.43 -2.28
CA THR A 201 0.51 3.63 -3.34
C THR A 201 1.38 3.68 -4.59
N TYR A 202 1.61 2.49 -5.15
CA TYR A 202 2.36 2.30 -6.39
C TYR A 202 1.47 1.59 -7.41
N ARG A 203 1.61 1.93 -8.66
CA ARG A 203 0.88 1.29 -9.76
C ARG A 203 1.85 0.73 -10.78
N GLN A 204 1.61 -0.47 -11.23
CA GLN A 204 2.44 -1.19 -12.19
C GLN A 204 1.56 -1.88 -13.22
N PHE A 205 2.00 -1.91 -14.48
CA PHE A 205 1.44 -2.79 -15.48
C PHE A 205 2.32 -4.02 -15.62
N VAL A 206 1.72 -5.19 -15.40
CA VAL A 206 2.42 -6.47 -15.38
C VAL A 206 1.97 -7.31 -16.54
N THR A 207 2.92 -7.82 -17.33
CA THR A 207 2.68 -8.82 -18.38
C THR A 207 3.16 -10.17 -17.87
N VAL A 208 2.36 -11.19 -18.12
CA VAL A 208 2.68 -12.57 -17.76
C VAL A 208 2.61 -13.48 -18.99
N ALA A 209 3.28 -14.63 -18.95
CA ALA A 209 3.20 -15.66 -19.97
C ALA A 209 3.34 -17.06 -19.36
N PRO A 210 2.81 -18.09 -20.01
CA PRO A 210 3.15 -19.48 -19.70
C PRO A 210 4.63 -19.76 -19.99
N HIS A 211 5.29 -20.47 -19.08
CA HIS A 211 6.66 -20.92 -19.24
C HIS A 211 6.83 -22.27 -18.52
N GLU A 212 7.18 -23.33 -19.24
CA GLU A 212 7.40 -24.67 -18.66
C GLU A 212 6.27 -25.18 -17.76
N GLY A 213 5.01 -24.90 -18.11
CA GLY A 213 3.84 -25.36 -17.36
C GLY A 213 3.44 -24.49 -16.17
N ILE A 214 4.13 -23.39 -15.91
CA ILE A 214 3.80 -22.39 -14.90
C ILE A 214 3.58 -21.02 -15.55
N THR A 215 2.96 -20.11 -14.83
CA THR A 215 2.84 -18.70 -15.24
C THR A 215 3.98 -17.90 -14.64
N VAL A 216 4.66 -17.11 -15.46
CA VAL A 216 5.77 -16.24 -15.06
C VAL A 216 5.54 -14.79 -15.49
N ILE A 217 6.15 -13.85 -14.79
CA ILE A 217 6.16 -12.45 -15.18
C ILE A 217 7.20 -12.22 -16.28
N THR A 218 6.80 -11.57 -17.38
CA THR A 218 7.71 -11.23 -18.48
C THR A 218 8.07 -9.76 -18.52
N LYS A 219 7.21 -8.87 -17.96
CA LYS A 219 7.47 -7.44 -17.96
C LYS A 219 6.76 -6.74 -16.81
N ILE A 220 7.42 -5.76 -16.21
CA ILE A 220 6.83 -4.80 -15.27
C ILE A 220 7.15 -3.39 -15.76
N THR A 221 6.13 -2.52 -15.89
CA THR A 221 6.28 -1.14 -16.34
C THR A 221 5.50 -0.16 -15.47
N ALA A 222 5.94 1.09 -15.44
CA ALA A 222 5.16 2.20 -14.92
C ALA A 222 3.93 2.48 -15.82
N PRO A 223 2.84 3.05 -15.26
CA PRO A 223 1.86 3.76 -16.07
C PRO A 223 2.55 4.93 -16.79
N SER A 224 2.27 5.08 -18.07
CA SER A 224 2.68 6.22 -18.91
C SER A 224 1.80 7.44 -18.66
#